data_398ffabc91deae247fb107e074d30bd1
#
_entry.id   398ffabc91deae247fb107e074d30bd1
#
_cell.length_a   1.000
_cell.length_b   1.000
_cell.length_c   1.000
_cell.angle_alpha   90.00
_cell.angle_beta   90.00
_cell.angle_gamma   90.00
#
_symmetry.space_group_name_H-M   'P 1'
#
loop_
_entity.id
_entity.type
_entity.pdbx_description
1 polymer ?
#
loop_
_entity_poly.entity_id
_entity_poly.type
_entity_poly.pdbx_seq_one_letter_code
_entity_poly.pdbx_strand_id
1 'polypeptide(L)'
;ILNGLVWGKEWCIVVRMNGAKVILECLKKEGIDTIFGYPGGAVIPLYDALYDYSDDFKHIRTSHEQGLVHAADGYARSTNTVGVCFTTSGPGATNAITGIATAFMDSSPMVVISGQVPTSLLGKDSFQEIDITGATLSMTKHNYLVRNTKELVPTIKEAFRVANSGRKGPVLVDVPKDLFLAEMDFSGEDYDLCQIDDYMDYKSDFDLDDETNIKLLNEAIDIIKESKKPVIYAGGGVKSSDSEEILEKFATKIDTPVLNTLMGLGNIDRKNELSLGMVGMHGSREDRKSVV
;
A
#
# COMPACT_ATOMS: atom_id res chain seq x y z
N ILE A 1 -2.82 -9.91 36.15
CA ILE A 1 -1.87 -9.65 37.26
C ILE A 1 -1.00 -8.48 36.81
N LEU A 2 -1.20 -7.30 37.42
CA LEU A 2 -0.46 -6.08 37.17
C LEU A 2 0.88 -6.14 37.92
N ASN A 3 1.98 -6.26 37.19
CA ASN A 3 3.31 -6.02 37.74
C ASN A 3 3.85 -4.70 37.19
N GLY A 4 3.67 -3.63 37.97
CA GLY A 4 4.24 -2.33 37.66
C GLY A 4 5.51 -2.08 38.48
N LEU A 5 6.60 -1.69 37.86
CA LEU A 5 7.74 -1.04 38.46
C LEU A 5 7.94 0.35 37.83
N VAL A 6 7.94 1.34 38.69
CA VAL A 6 7.93 2.79 38.42
C VAL A 6 9.32 3.32 38.07
N TRP A 7 9.43 4.18 37.06
CA TRP A 7 10.02 5.53 37.10
C TRP A 7 9.89 6.22 35.73
N GLY A 8 8.98 7.16 35.61
CA GLY A 8 9.09 8.22 34.58
C GLY A 8 8.76 7.88 33.12
N LYS A 9 8.05 6.77 32.81
CA LYS A 9 7.51 6.47 31.48
C LYS A 9 6.01 6.15 31.59
N GLU A 10 5.26 6.54 30.59
CA GLU A 10 3.87 6.12 30.44
C GLU A 10 3.79 4.60 30.59
N TRP A 11 2.75 4.12 31.28
CA TRP A 11 2.59 2.69 31.55
C TRP A 11 2.42 1.93 30.25
N CYS A 12 3.41 1.14 29.86
CA CYS A 12 3.26 0.18 28.78
C CYS A 12 2.32 -0.93 29.25
N ILE A 13 1.09 -0.94 28.75
CA ILE A 13 0.12 -2.00 29.04
C ILE A 13 0.39 -3.15 28.09
N VAL A 14 1.03 -4.19 28.59
CA VAL A 14 1.18 -5.47 27.88
C VAL A 14 -0.11 -6.26 28.05
N VAL A 15 -0.73 -6.63 26.96
CA VAL A 15 -1.97 -7.44 26.92
C VAL A 15 -1.69 -8.75 26.22
N ARG A 16 -2.12 -9.86 26.84
CA ARG A 16 -2.06 -11.16 26.20
C ARG A 16 -3.24 -11.33 25.25
N MET A 17 -2.96 -11.54 23.97
CA MET A 17 -3.97 -11.67 22.93
C MET A 17 -3.52 -12.63 21.82
N ASN A 18 -4.46 -13.10 21.01
CA ASN A 18 -4.12 -13.94 19.88
C ASN A 18 -3.59 -13.14 18.68
N GLY A 19 -2.87 -13.82 17.77
CA GLY A 19 -2.25 -13.17 16.62
C GLY A 19 -3.22 -12.45 15.70
N ALA A 20 -4.49 -12.88 15.62
CA ALA A 20 -5.51 -12.16 14.87
C ALA A 20 -5.76 -10.76 15.44
N LYS A 21 -5.89 -10.63 16.77
CA LYS A 21 -6.04 -9.33 17.45
C LYS A 21 -4.78 -8.49 17.34
N VAL A 22 -3.59 -9.11 17.42
CA VAL A 22 -2.33 -8.39 17.20
C VAL A 22 -2.28 -7.76 15.80
N ILE A 23 -2.69 -8.48 14.77
CA ILE A 23 -2.77 -7.92 13.40
C ILE A 23 -3.71 -6.71 13.36
N LEU A 24 -4.90 -6.80 13.98
CA LEU A 24 -5.85 -5.68 14.01
C LEU A 24 -5.30 -4.48 14.76
N GLU A 25 -4.60 -4.69 15.88
CA GLU A 25 -3.91 -3.58 16.58
C GLU A 25 -2.82 -2.94 15.73
N CYS A 26 -2.05 -3.74 14.96
CA CYS A 26 -1.09 -3.19 14.00
C CYS A 26 -1.79 -2.35 12.92
N LEU A 27 -2.94 -2.81 12.38
CA LEU A 27 -3.71 -2.04 11.40
C LEU A 27 -4.23 -0.71 11.97
N LYS A 28 -4.65 -0.68 13.24
CA LYS A 28 -5.01 0.57 13.93
C LYS A 28 -3.82 1.52 14.03
N LYS A 29 -2.64 1.01 14.35
CA LYS A 29 -1.39 1.81 14.39
C LYS A 29 -1.04 2.40 13.04
N GLU A 30 -1.37 1.72 11.93
CA GLU A 30 -1.22 2.24 10.55
C GLU A 30 -2.35 3.19 10.13
N GLY A 31 -3.30 3.50 11.03
CA GLY A 31 -4.41 4.40 10.76
C GLY A 31 -5.45 3.83 9.80
N ILE A 32 -5.54 2.52 9.69
CA ILE A 32 -6.54 1.86 8.84
C ILE A 32 -7.88 1.85 9.57
N ASP A 33 -8.92 2.26 8.87
CA ASP A 33 -10.32 2.24 9.32
C ASP A 33 -11.24 1.39 8.44
N THR A 34 -10.79 1.05 7.23
CA THR A 34 -11.60 0.33 6.25
C THR A 34 -10.85 -0.89 5.71
N ILE A 35 -11.50 -2.06 5.80
CA ILE A 35 -10.96 -3.36 5.38
C ILE A 35 -11.91 -3.97 4.36
N PHE A 36 -11.37 -4.46 3.25
CA PHE A 36 -12.10 -5.20 2.23
C PHE A 36 -11.82 -6.69 2.38
N GLY A 37 -12.85 -7.53 2.36
CA GLY A 37 -12.58 -8.93 2.59
C GLY A 37 -13.69 -9.89 2.19
N TYR A 38 -13.31 -11.15 2.06
CA TYR A 38 -14.23 -12.26 1.90
C TYR A 38 -13.83 -13.40 2.86
N PRO A 39 -14.73 -13.81 3.78
CA PRO A 39 -14.41 -14.81 4.78
C PRO A 39 -14.21 -16.20 4.16
N GLY A 40 -13.34 -16.99 4.78
CA GLY A 40 -13.11 -18.38 4.40
C GLY A 40 -12.30 -19.12 5.48
N GLY A 41 -12.19 -20.43 5.36
CA GLY A 41 -11.73 -21.34 6.42
C GLY A 41 -10.42 -20.97 7.10
N ALA A 42 -9.45 -20.46 6.37
CA ALA A 42 -8.14 -20.09 6.94
C ALA A 42 -8.15 -18.77 7.73
N VAL A 43 -9.07 -17.84 7.41
CA VAL A 43 -9.15 -16.52 8.04
C VAL A 43 -10.31 -16.36 9.03
N ILE A 44 -11.06 -17.44 9.35
CA ILE A 44 -12.13 -17.38 10.35
C ILE A 44 -11.65 -16.75 11.66
N PRO A 45 -10.48 -17.09 12.22
CA PRO A 45 -10.03 -16.49 13.47
C PRO A 45 -9.81 -14.97 13.36
N LEU A 46 -9.37 -14.49 12.19
CA LEU A 46 -9.20 -13.06 11.93
C LEU A 46 -10.55 -12.34 11.84
N TYR A 47 -11.55 -12.98 11.23
CA TYR A 47 -12.91 -12.43 11.17
C TYR A 47 -13.63 -12.47 12.52
N ASP A 48 -13.37 -13.50 13.34
CA ASP A 48 -13.88 -13.59 14.70
C ASP A 48 -13.30 -12.44 15.56
N ALA A 49 -12.00 -12.21 15.47
CA ALA A 49 -11.37 -11.05 16.11
C ALA A 49 -11.93 -9.73 15.59
N LEU A 50 -12.16 -9.58 14.28
CA LEU A 50 -12.69 -8.37 13.66
C LEU A 50 -14.08 -7.99 14.19
N TYR A 51 -14.87 -8.96 14.63
CA TYR A 51 -16.15 -8.70 15.26
C TYR A 51 -16.01 -7.90 16.56
N ASP A 52 -14.98 -8.19 17.36
CA ASP A 52 -14.67 -7.47 18.60
C ASP A 52 -14.16 -6.03 18.30
N TYR A 53 -13.72 -5.76 17.09
CA TYR A 53 -13.20 -4.47 16.61
C TYR A 53 -14.15 -3.74 15.66
N SER A 54 -15.45 -4.06 15.72
CA SER A 54 -16.47 -3.47 14.83
C SER A 54 -16.62 -1.96 14.94
N ASP A 55 -16.22 -1.37 16.06
CA ASP A 55 -16.23 0.09 16.26
C ASP A 55 -14.99 0.76 15.68
N ASP A 56 -13.89 0.01 15.51
CA ASP A 56 -12.62 0.51 14.97
C ASP A 56 -12.55 0.37 13.45
N PHE A 57 -13.16 -0.69 12.88
CA PHE A 57 -13.03 -1.00 11.46
C PHE A 57 -14.37 -1.10 10.74
N LYS A 58 -14.46 -0.45 9.60
CA LYS A 58 -15.51 -0.67 8.61
C LYS A 58 -15.11 -1.83 7.71
N HIS A 59 -15.77 -2.97 7.84
CA HIS A 59 -15.57 -4.11 6.95
C HIS A 59 -16.51 -4.07 5.75
N ILE A 60 -15.95 -4.14 4.54
CA ILE A 60 -16.68 -4.18 3.28
C ILE A 60 -16.48 -5.57 2.65
N ARG A 61 -17.57 -6.36 2.64
CA ARG A 61 -17.59 -7.66 2.00
C ARG A 61 -18.02 -7.55 0.54
N THR A 62 -17.26 -8.19 -0.34
CA THR A 62 -17.66 -8.41 -1.73
C THR A 62 -18.13 -9.85 -1.95
N SER A 63 -18.62 -10.16 -3.14
CA SER A 63 -19.04 -11.53 -3.48
C SER A 63 -17.92 -12.37 -4.13
N HIS A 64 -16.75 -11.77 -4.39
CA HIS A 64 -15.61 -12.41 -5.02
C HIS A 64 -14.32 -11.66 -4.65
N GLU A 65 -13.22 -12.39 -4.46
CA GLU A 65 -11.95 -11.82 -3.98
C GLU A 65 -11.32 -10.84 -4.97
N GLN A 66 -11.46 -11.07 -6.26
CA GLN A 66 -11.05 -10.09 -7.26
C GLN A 66 -11.73 -8.73 -7.03
N GLY A 67 -13.04 -8.75 -6.73
CA GLY A 67 -13.81 -7.53 -6.48
C GLY A 67 -13.34 -6.78 -5.24
N LEU A 68 -12.96 -7.50 -4.17
CA LEU A 68 -12.46 -6.85 -2.95
C LEU A 68 -11.11 -6.16 -3.17
N VAL A 69 -10.20 -6.80 -3.92
CA VAL A 69 -8.90 -6.20 -4.22
C VAL A 69 -9.04 -4.96 -5.10
N HIS A 70 -9.92 -5.01 -6.12
CA HIS A 70 -10.23 -3.82 -6.92
C HIS A 70 -10.92 -2.71 -6.10
N ALA A 71 -11.76 -3.07 -5.13
CA ALA A 71 -12.37 -2.08 -4.25
C ALA A 71 -11.33 -1.40 -3.34
N ALA A 72 -10.39 -2.18 -2.77
CA ALA A 72 -9.28 -1.67 -1.98
C ALA A 72 -8.32 -0.81 -2.83
N ASP A 73 -8.04 -1.21 -4.07
CA ASP A 73 -7.27 -0.42 -5.03
C ASP A 73 -7.94 0.94 -5.30
N GLY A 74 -9.24 0.94 -5.61
CA GLY A 74 -10.02 2.17 -5.79
C GLY A 74 -10.03 3.05 -4.54
N TYR A 75 -10.15 2.44 -3.36
CA TYR A 75 -10.09 3.14 -2.08
C TYR A 75 -8.71 3.79 -1.85
N ALA A 76 -7.62 3.03 -2.04
CA ALA A 76 -6.27 3.55 -1.91
C ALA A 76 -6.01 4.76 -2.82
N ARG A 77 -6.46 4.69 -4.07
CA ARG A 77 -6.33 5.80 -5.04
C ARG A 77 -7.13 7.04 -4.66
N SER A 78 -8.32 6.86 -4.07
CA SER A 78 -9.21 7.97 -3.73
C SER A 78 -8.87 8.66 -2.43
N THR A 79 -8.28 7.92 -1.48
CA THR A 79 -7.95 8.40 -0.14
C THR A 79 -6.46 8.70 0.06
N ASN A 80 -5.61 8.29 -0.89
CA ASN A 80 -4.14 8.32 -0.78
C ASN A 80 -3.60 7.54 0.44
N THR A 81 -4.33 6.51 0.88
CA THR A 81 -3.96 5.61 1.98
C THR A 81 -3.62 4.21 1.45
N VAL A 82 -3.11 3.33 2.32
CA VAL A 82 -2.88 1.93 1.95
C VAL A 82 -4.19 1.15 1.98
N GLY A 83 -4.56 0.52 0.87
CA GLY A 83 -5.73 -0.37 0.81
C GLY A 83 -5.46 -1.70 1.52
N VAL A 84 -6.38 -2.17 2.36
CA VAL A 84 -6.23 -3.42 3.11
C VAL A 84 -7.25 -4.46 2.69
N CYS A 85 -6.78 -5.67 2.38
CA CYS A 85 -7.61 -6.80 1.98
C CYS A 85 -7.38 -8.02 2.85
N PHE A 86 -8.47 -8.77 3.12
CA PHE A 86 -8.42 -10.09 3.75
C PHE A 86 -8.94 -11.16 2.80
N THR A 87 -8.15 -12.20 2.54
CA THR A 87 -8.53 -13.35 1.72
C THR A 87 -8.25 -14.67 2.45
N THR A 88 -9.00 -15.71 2.14
CA THR A 88 -8.68 -17.06 2.61
C THR A 88 -7.61 -17.72 1.72
N SER A 89 -7.10 -18.87 2.14
CA SER A 89 -6.14 -19.69 1.39
C SER A 89 -6.71 -20.25 0.07
N GLY A 90 -5.84 -20.82 -0.72
CA GLY A 90 -6.19 -21.55 -1.95
C GLY A 90 -6.96 -20.67 -2.94
N PRO A 91 -8.21 -21.04 -3.27
CA PRO A 91 -8.98 -20.31 -4.28
C PRO A 91 -9.24 -18.86 -3.92
N GLY A 92 -9.35 -18.51 -2.62
CA GLY A 92 -9.51 -17.12 -2.21
C GLY A 92 -8.28 -16.27 -2.51
N ALA A 93 -7.11 -16.77 -2.19
CA ALA A 93 -5.85 -16.09 -2.49
C ALA A 93 -5.62 -15.99 -4.01
N THR A 94 -5.85 -17.06 -4.77
CA THR A 94 -5.67 -17.04 -6.23
C THR A 94 -6.66 -16.12 -6.95
N ASN A 95 -7.90 -16.03 -6.47
CA ASN A 95 -8.87 -15.08 -7.01
C ASN A 95 -8.47 -13.61 -6.82
N ALA A 96 -7.64 -13.30 -5.82
CA ALA A 96 -7.14 -11.95 -5.57
C ALA A 96 -6.04 -11.51 -6.56
N ILE A 97 -5.37 -12.44 -7.24
CA ILE A 97 -4.18 -12.19 -8.07
C ILE A 97 -4.43 -11.12 -9.13
N THR A 98 -5.56 -11.16 -9.84
CA THR A 98 -5.87 -10.17 -10.88
C THR A 98 -5.90 -8.75 -10.32
N GLY A 99 -6.52 -8.55 -9.15
CA GLY A 99 -6.57 -7.24 -8.51
C GLY A 99 -5.18 -6.80 -8.00
N ILE A 100 -4.39 -7.73 -7.45
CA ILE A 100 -3.00 -7.47 -7.03
C ILE A 100 -2.16 -7.01 -8.23
N ALA A 101 -2.25 -7.73 -9.37
CA ALA A 101 -1.53 -7.36 -10.59
C ALA A 101 -1.92 -5.98 -11.10
N THR A 102 -3.21 -5.62 -11.04
CA THR A 102 -3.70 -4.28 -11.41
C THR A 102 -3.10 -3.22 -10.50
N ALA A 103 -3.15 -3.40 -9.19
CA ALA A 103 -2.58 -2.47 -8.23
C ALA A 103 -1.06 -2.31 -8.40
N PHE A 104 -0.35 -3.38 -8.74
CA PHE A 104 1.09 -3.35 -9.02
C PHE A 104 1.41 -2.52 -10.26
N MET A 105 0.70 -2.75 -11.35
CA MET A 105 0.91 -2.01 -12.62
C MET A 105 0.62 -0.52 -12.45
N ASP A 106 -0.41 -0.17 -11.68
CA ASP A 106 -0.86 1.19 -11.47
C ASP A 106 -0.21 1.88 -10.25
N SER A 107 0.69 1.17 -9.55
CA SER A 107 1.43 1.71 -8.40
C SER A 107 0.53 2.09 -7.22
N SER A 108 -0.53 1.34 -6.96
CA SER A 108 -1.43 1.55 -5.83
C SER A 108 -0.92 0.85 -4.57
N PRO A 109 -0.76 1.56 -3.44
CA PRO A 109 -0.29 0.95 -2.21
C PRO A 109 -1.37 0.05 -1.61
N MET A 110 -1.04 -1.20 -1.36
CA MET A 110 -1.95 -2.18 -0.77
C MET A 110 -1.24 -3.18 0.11
N VAL A 111 -1.91 -3.65 1.16
CA VAL A 111 -1.50 -4.80 1.97
C VAL A 111 -2.61 -5.85 1.89
N VAL A 112 -2.28 -7.00 1.30
CA VAL A 112 -3.19 -8.14 1.19
C VAL A 112 -2.80 -9.19 2.22
N ILE A 113 -3.64 -9.39 3.24
CA ILE A 113 -3.44 -10.42 4.26
C ILE A 113 -4.20 -11.66 3.81
N SER A 114 -3.45 -12.69 3.42
CA SER A 114 -3.98 -13.99 3.03
C SER A 114 -3.86 -14.96 4.19
N GLY A 115 -4.92 -15.71 4.46
CA GLY A 115 -4.81 -16.85 5.35
C GLY A 115 -4.17 -18.03 4.63
N GLN A 116 -3.40 -18.84 5.38
CA GLN A 116 -2.76 -20.04 4.88
C GLN A 116 -3.15 -21.27 5.74
N VAL A 117 -2.87 -22.45 5.25
CA VAL A 117 -2.99 -23.68 6.05
C VAL A 117 -2.08 -23.60 7.29
N PRO A 118 -2.38 -24.33 8.38
CA PRO A 118 -1.52 -24.34 9.56
C PRO A 118 -0.05 -24.63 9.23
N THR A 119 0.88 -24.07 9.99
CA THR A 119 2.34 -24.22 9.78
C THR A 119 2.77 -25.68 9.66
N SER A 120 2.13 -26.60 10.40
CA SER A 120 2.39 -28.04 10.34
C SER A 120 2.01 -28.72 9.03
N LEU A 121 1.21 -28.07 8.19
CA LEU A 121 0.72 -28.57 6.91
C LEU A 121 1.38 -27.90 5.69
N LEU A 122 2.19 -26.87 5.89
CA LEU A 122 2.89 -26.19 4.81
C LEU A 122 3.79 -27.14 4.01
N GLY A 123 3.69 -27.10 2.69
CA GLY A 123 4.48 -27.93 1.77
C GLY A 123 4.03 -29.38 1.71
N LYS A 124 2.78 -29.70 2.08
CA LYS A 124 2.23 -31.05 2.12
C LYS A 124 1.04 -31.27 1.18
N ASP A 125 0.81 -30.34 0.27
CA ASP A 125 -0.32 -30.37 -0.68
C ASP A 125 -1.67 -30.58 0.04
N SER A 126 -1.83 -29.89 1.17
CA SER A 126 -3.02 -29.99 2.00
C SER A 126 -4.21 -29.25 1.39
N PHE A 127 -5.42 -29.52 1.89
CA PHE A 127 -6.65 -28.92 1.36
C PHE A 127 -6.58 -27.38 1.32
N GLN A 128 -6.78 -26.80 0.13
CA GLN A 128 -6.67 -25.36 -0.14
C GLN A 128 -5.30 -24.74 0.17
N GLU A 129 -4.25 -25.52 0.21
CA GLU A 129 -2.90 -25.01 0.21
C GLU A 129 -2.52 -24.51 -1.20
N ILE A 130 -1.86 -23.37 -1.28
CA ILE A 130 -1.24 -22.84 -2.49
C ILE A 130 0.00 -22.04 -2.11
N ASP A 131 1.06 -22.13 -2.91
CA ASP A 131 2.19 -21.20 -2.82
C ASP A 131 1.79 -19.86 -3.43
N ILE A 132 1.05 -19.07 -2.65
CA ILE A 132 0.60 -17.76 -3.10
C ILE A 132 1.75 -16.75 -3.14
N THR A 133 2.79 -16.94 -2.33
CA THR A 133 3.99 -16.09 -2.36
C THR A 133 4.73 -16.29 -3.68
N GLY A 134 4.94 -17.52 -4.12
CA GLY A 134 5.51 -17.81 -5.43
C GLY A 134 4.64 -17.29 -6.57
N ALA A 135 3.31 -17.51 -6.49
CA ALA A 135 2.38 -17.07 -7.52
C ALA A 135 2.30 -15.54 -7.70
N THR A 136 2.55 -14.77 -6.64
CA THR A 136 2.46 -13.30 -6.66
C THR A 136 3.82 -12.60 -6.74
N LEU A 137 4.92 -13.33 -6.81
CA LEU A 137 6.28 -12.79 -6.77
C LEU A 137 6.53 -11.68 -7.81
N SER A 138 6.00 -11.84 -9.02
CA SER A 138 6.22 -10.90 -10.13
C SER A 138 5.24 -9.72 -10.15
N MET A 139 4.25 -9.69 -9.27
CA MET A 139 3.18 -8.69 -9.27
C MET A 139 2.91 -8.09 -7.87
N THR A 140 3.90 -8.20 -7.01
CA THR A 140 3.95 -7.52 -5.70
C THR A 140 5.29 -6.82 -5.54
N LYS A 141 5.36 -5.78 -4.73
CA LYS A 141 6.64 -5.19 -4.33
C LYS A 141 7.43 -6.14 -3.45
N HIS A 142 6.74 -6.81 -2.56
CA HIS A 142 7.26 -7.89 -1.72
C HIS A 142 6.12 -8.79 -1.26
N ASN A 143 6.44 -9.99 -0.84
CA ASN A 143 5.51 -10.89 -0.18
C ASN A 143 6.19 -11.64 0.96
N TYR A 144 5.42 -11.96 1.97
CA TYR A 144 5.87 -12.60 3.20
C TYR A 144 5.05 -13.85 3.48
N LEU A 145 5.71 -14.92 3.91
CA LEU A 145 5.08 -16.05 4.59
C LEU A 145 5.51 -16.02 6.05
N VAL A 146 4.60 -15.68 6.94
CA VAL A 146 4.85 -15.64 8.39
C VAL A 146 4.98 -17.05 8.92
N ARG A 147 6.05 -17.35 9.68
CA ARG A 147 6.33 -18.69 10.16
C ARG A 147 6.15 -18.87 11.67
N ASN A 148 6.14 -17.78 12.42
CA ASN A 148 5.95 -17.79 13.87
C ASN A 148 5.38 -16.45 14.36
N THR A 149 4.85 -16.43 15.58
CA THR A 149 4.18 -15.25 16.15
C THR A 149 5.10 -14.04 16.32
N LYS A 150 6.41 -14.22 16.52
CA LYS A 150 7.35 -13.11 16.68
C LYS A 150 7.55 -12.31 15.38
N GLU A 151 7.24 -12.92 14.25
CA GLU A 151 7.32 -12.27 12.94
C GLU A 151 6.07 -11.42 12.62
N LEU A 152 4.92 -11.60 13.31
CA LEU A 152 3.68 -10.93 12.96
C LEU A 152 3.83 -9.40 12.96
N VAL A 153 4.24 -8.82 14.08
CA VAL A 153 4.38 -7.37 14.23
C VAL A 153 5.37 -6.78 13.22
N PRO A 154 6.64 -7.26 13.15
CA PRO A 154 7.61 -6.72 12.20
C PRO A 154 7.16 -6.89 10.74
N THR A 155 6.53 -8.03 10.40
CA THR A 155 6.06 -8.27 9.03
C THR A 155 4.94 -7.32 8.64
N ILE A 156 3.94 -7.08 9.49
CA ILE A 156 2.86 -6.13 9.18
C ILE A 156 3.43 -4.72 9.02
N LYS A 157 4.25 -4.25 9.95
CA LYS A 157 4.88 -2.94 9.89
C LYS A 157 5.70 -2.76 8.60
N GLU A 158 6.53 -3.77 8.28
CA GLU A 158 7.34 -3.77 7.06
C GLU A 158 6.47 -3.78 5.79
N ALA A 159 5.38 -4.55 5.77
CA ALA A 159 4.46 -4.61 4.65
C ALA A 159 3.88 -3.23 4.31
N PHE A 160 3.45 -2.46 5.32
CA PHE A 160 2.95 -1.10 5.13
C PHE A 160 4.05 -0.14 4.66
N ARG A 161 5.23 -0.21 5.27
CA ARG A 161 6.38 0.59 4.84
C ARG A 161 6.74 0.33 3.37
N VAL A 162 6.87 -0.94 2.98
CA VAL A 162 7.20 -1.33 1.60
C VAL A 162 6.09 -0.91 0.63
N ALA A 163 4.82 -1.14 0.98
CA ALA A 163 3.70 -0.76 0.13
C ALA A 163 3.70 0.75 -0.21
N ASN A 164 4.06 1.59 0.76
CA ASN A 164 3.99 3.05 0.65
C ASN A 164 5.32 3.73 0.29
N SER A 165 6.44 3.02 0.24
CA SER A 165 7.77 3.58 -0.07
C SER A 165 8.04 3.66 -1.57
N GLY A 166 8.84 4.65 -2.01
CA GLY A 166 9.28 4.81 -3.40
C GLY A 166 8.12 4.75 -4.39
N ARG A 167 8.23 3.91 -5.44
CA ARG A 167 7.08 3.57 -6.28
C ARG A 167 6.14 2.69 -5.47
N LYS A 168 4.99 3.24 -5.06
CA LYS A 168 3.97 2.53 -4.27
C LYS A 168 3.48 1.27 -4.98
N GLY A 169 2.97 0.30 -4.23
CA GLY A 169 2.45 -0.94 -4.82
C GLY A 169 2.00 -1.97 -3.79
N PRO A 170 1.42 -3.09 -4.23
CA PRO A 170 0.88 -4.11 -3.34
C PRO A 170 1.99 -4.94 -2.67
N VAL A 171 1.71 -5.33 -1.43
CA VAL A 171 2.46 -6.31 -0.65
C VAL A 171 1.50 -7.39 -0.17
N LEU A 172 1.92 -8.65 -0.23
CA LEU A 172 1.14 -9.77 0.27
C LEU A 172 1.78 -10.31 1.55
N VAL A 173 0.94 -10.56 2.55
CA VAL A 173 1.32 -11.21 3.82
C VAL A 173 0.49 -12.47 3.98
N ASP A 174 1.13 -13.62 3.83
CA ASP A 174 0.50 -14.93 3.96
C ASP A 174 0.69 -15.46 5.39
N VAL A 175 -0.43 -15.67 6.10
CA VAL A 175 -0.43 -15.97 7.54
C VAL A 175 -1.09 -17.32 7.79
N PRO A 176 -0.34 -18.32 8.28
CA PRO A 176 -0.89 -19.60 8.69
C PRO A 176 -1.97 -19.48 9.76
N LYS A 177 -3.03 -20.29 9.63
CA LYS A 177 -4.21 -20.26 10.51
C LYS A 177 -3.91 -20.43 12.00
N ASP A 178 -2.96 -21.26 12.34
CA ASP A 178 -2.53 -21.49 13.71
C ASP A 178 -1.88 -20.24 14.34
N LEU A 179 -1.25 -19.37 13.55
CA LEU A 179 -0.67 -18.12 14.04
C LEU A 179 -1.74 -17.08 14.36
N PHE A 180 -2.89 -17.07 13.68
CA PHE A 180 -4.01 -16.22 14.09
C PHE A 180 -4.55 -16.60 15.48
N LEU A 181 -4.49 -17.90 15.83
CA LEU A 181 -5.00 -18.43 17.10
C LEU A 181 -3.96 -18.39 18.22
N ALA A 182 -2.68 -18.34 17.89
CA ALA A 182 -1.60 -18.40 18.85
C ALA A 182 -1.59 -17.17 19.77
N GLU A 183 -1.54 -17.42 21.09
CA GLU A 183 -1.48 -16.38 22.10
C GLU A 183 -0.07 -15.79 22.20
N MET A 184 0.01 -14.47 22.25
CA MET A 184 1.25 -13.74 22.47
C MET A 184 1.03 -12.50 23.34
N ASP A 185 2.07 -12.05 23.98
CA ASP A 185 2.07 -10.79 24.71
C ASP A 185 2.34 -9.67 23.70
N PHE A 186 1.51 -8.61 23.72
CA PHE A 186 1.61 -7.47 22.82
C PHE A 186 1.39 -6.16 23.58
N SER A 187 2.15 -5.16 23.21
CA SER A 187 1.93 -3.76 23.62
C SER A 187 1.97 -2.85 22.38
N GLY A 188 1.31 -1.70 22.47
CA GLY A 188 1.41 -0.70 21.40
C GLY A 188 2.85 -0.22 21.17
N GLU A 189 3.71 -0.25 22.19
CA GLU A 189 5.14 0.07 22.09
C GLU A 189 5.92 -0.99 21.29
N ASP A 190 5.51 -2.27 21.31
CA ASP A 190 6.16 -3.30 20.50
C ASP A 190 6.10 -2.96 19.02
N TYR A 191 4.98 -2.36 18.59
CA TYR A 191 4.86 -1.87 17.23
C TYR A 191 5.74 -0.64 16.99
N ASP A 192 5.67 0.35 17.86
CA ASP A 192 6.38 1.63 17.71
C ASP A 192 7.90 1.44 17.74
N LEU A 193 8.40 0.59 18.65
CA LEU A 193 9.82 0.29 18.84
C LEU A 193 10.35 -0.81 17.89
N CYS A 194 9.48 -1.50 17.15
CA CYS A 194 9.90 -2.51 16.22
C CYS A 194 10.85 -1.91 15.18
N GLN A 195 12.11 -2.34 15.22
CA GLN A 195 13.09 -1.97 14.21
C GLN A 195 12.82 -2.80 12.95
N ILE A 196 12.73 -2.11 11.84
CA ILE A 196 12.65 -2.73 10.52
C ILE A 196 14.00 -2.47 9.86
N ASP A 197 14.61 -3.51 9.31
CA ASP A 197 15.85 -3.35 8.57
C ASP A 197 15.60 -2.42 7.36
N ASP A 198 16.38 -1.35 7.25
CA ASP A 198 16.28 -0.35 6.16
C ASP A 198 16.68 -0.92 4.78
N TYR A 199 16.51 -2.22 4.60
CA TYR A 199 16.94 -2.97 3.41
C TYR A 199 16.27 -2.49 2.11
N MET A 200 15.15 -1.79 2.21
CA MET A 200 14.39 -1.24 1.08
C MET A 200 14.08 0.25 1.27
N ASP A 201 14.94 0.98 1.97
CA ASP A 201 14.77 2.43 2.04
C ASP A 201 15.07 3.04 0.66
N TYR A 202 14.02 3.19 -0.14
CA TYR A 202 14.07 3.97 -1.38
C TYR A 202 14.19 5.45 -1.03
N LYS A 203 15.32 5.84 -0.40
CA LYS A 203 15.68 7.24 -0.35
C LYS A 203 15.80 7.72 -1.79
N SER A 204 15.18 8.83 -2.07
CA SER A 204 15.48 9.52 -3.31
C SER A 204 16.99 9.81 -3.32
N ASP A 205 17.70 9.27 -4.32
CA ASP A 205 19.12 9.60 -4.52
C ASP A 205 19.32 11.08 -4.89
N PHE A 206 18.20 11.84 -4.97
CA PHE A 206 18.21 13.26 -5.30
C PHE A 206 18.27 14.08 -4.03
N ASP A 207 19.47 14.47 -3.64
CA ASP A 207 19.76 15.39 -2.55
C ASP A 207 19.95 16.81 -3.09
N LEU A 208 19.17 17.77 -2.57
CA LEU A 208 19.29 19.18 -2.95
C LEU A 208 20.57 19.84 -2.41
N ASP A 209 21.25 19.21 -1.45
CA ASP A 209 22.52 19.68 -0.93
C ASP A 209 23.73 19.13 -1.73
N ASP A 210 23.48 18.17 -2.65
CA ASP A 210 24.52 17.65 -3.55
C ASP A 210 24.75 18.59 -4.72
N GLU A 211 26.00 19.07 -4.88
CA GLU A 211 26.41 19.99 -5.95
C GLU A 211 26.10 19.45 -7.35
N THR A 212 26.17 18.13 -7.55
CA THR A 212 25.86 17.48 -8.83
C THR A 212 24.39 17.62 -9.16
N ASN A 213 23.53 17.37 -8.17
CA ASN A 213 22.06 17.50 -8.32
C ASN A 213 21.66 18.96 -8.55
N ILE A 214 22.28 19.91 -7.84
CA ILE A 214 22.08 21.36 -8.07
C ILE A 214 22.46 21.73 -9.51
N LYS A 215 23.59 21.22 -10.00
CA LYS A 215 24.02 21.49 -11.38
C LYS A 215 23.02 20.95 -12.39
N LEU A 216 22.56 19.70 -12.25
CA LEU A 216 21.57 19.09 -13.12
C LEU A 216 20.23 19.85 -13.09
N LEU A 217 19.81 20.32 -11.92
CA LEU A 217 18.62 21.14 -11.77
C LEU A 217 18.73 22.47 -12.53
N ASN A 218 19.89 23.15 -12.43
CA ASN A 218 20.12 24.40 -13.15
C ASN A 218 20.14 24.17 -14.68
N GLU A 219 20.75 23.10 -15.15
CA GLU A 219 20.71 22.71 -16.57
C GLU A 219 19.28 22.47 -17.05
N ALA A 220 18.46 21.78 -16.25
CA ALA A 220 17.03 21.58 -16.56
C ALA A 220 16.26 22.92 -16.62
N ILE A 221 16.51 23.84 -15.68
CA ILE A 221 15.92 25.16 -15.64
C ILE A 221 16.27 25.96 -16.88
N ASP A 222 17.51 25.90 -17.33
CA ASP A 222 17.97 26.63 -18.51
C ASP A 222 17.34 26.08 -19.79
N ILE A 223 17.20 24.76 -19.93
CA ILE A 223 16.47 24.12 -21.03
C ILE A 223 15.00 24.58 -21.05
N ILE A 224 14.36 24.67 -19.90
CA ILE A 224 12.96 25.14 -19.79
C ILE A 224 12.87 26.60 -20.22
N LYS A 225 13.78 27.47 -19.78
CA LYS A 225 13.81 28.91 -20.16
C LYS A 225 14.04 29.14 -21.64
N GLU A 226 14.85 28.31 -22.29
CA GLU A 226 15.13 28.40 -23.73
C GLU A 226 14.01 27.83 -24.61
N SER A 227 13.11 27.03 -24.00
CA SER A 227 11.99 26.40 -24.70
C SER A 227 10.98 27.45 -25.20
N LYS A 228 10.58 27.35 -26.47
CA LYS A 228 9.60 28.27 -27.07
C LYS A 228 8.14 27.86 -26.84
N LYS A 229 7.90 26.56 -26.68
CA LYS A 229 6.55 25.98 -26.49
C LYS A 229 6.66 24.76 -25.58
N PRO A 230 7.03 24.93 -24.31
CA PRO A 230 7.10 23.81 -23.38
C PRO A 230 5.71 23.22 -23.09
N VAL A 231 5.66 21.96 -22.76
CA VAL A 231 4.46 21.26 -22.28
C VAL A 231 4.87 20.39 -21.11
N ILE A 232 4.08 20.41 -20.05
CA ILE A 232 4.26 19.52 -18.92
C ILE A 232 3.45 18.25 -19.17
N TYR A 233 4.11 17.08 -19.08
CA TYR A 233 3.44 15.78 -19.11
C TYR A 233 3.48 15.16 -17.73
N ALA A 234 2.35 15.23 -17.00
CA ALA A 234 2.24 14.84 -15.60
C ALA A 234 1.62 13.44 -15.45
N GLY A 235 2.31 12.59 -14.73
CA GLY A 235 1.88 11.22 -14.41
C GLY A 235 1.37 11.04 -12.99
N GLY A 236 1.06 9.80 -12.62
CA GLY A 236 0.58 9.42 -11.28
C GLY A 236 1.58 9.69 -10.14
N GLY A 237 2.86 9.87 -10.46
CA GLY A 237 3.88 10.23 -9.47
C GLY A 237 3.63 11.57 -8.77
N VAL A 238 3.03 12.54 -9.47
CA VAL A 238 2.65 13.83 -8.87
C VAL A 238 1.67 13.62 -7.72
N LYS A 239 0.61 12.83 -7.95
CA LYS A 239 -0.38 12.49 -6.92
C LYS A 239 0.23 11.63 -5.81
N SER A 240 1.06 10.66 -6.18
CA SER A 240 1.72 9.77 -5.21
C SER A 240 2.66 10.49 -4.24
N SER A 241 3.17 11.66 -4.63
CA SER A 241 4.06 12.51 -3.83
C SER A 241 3.36 13.74 -3.24
N ASP A 242 2.01 13.81 -3.30
CA ASP A 242 1.22 14.95 -2.82
C ASP A 242 1.72 16.31 -3.39
N SER A 243 2.11 16.32 -4.67
CA SER A 243 2.77 17.46 -5.31
C SER A 243 1.87 18.23 -6.30
N GLU A 244 0.55 18.01 -6.25
CA GLU A 244 -0.41 18.64 -7.18
C GLU A 244 -0.36 20.16 -7.10
N GLU A 245 -0.37 20.72 -5.89
CA GLU A 245 -0.27 22.19 -5.71
C GLU A 245 1.04 22.77 -6.21
N ILE A 246 2.14 22.00 -6.05
CA ILE A 246 3.46 22.42 -6.52
C ILE A 246 3.49 22.42 -8.04
N LEU A 247 2.91 21.39 -8.68
CA LEU A 247 2.77 21.30 -10.12
C LEU A 247 1.97 22.49 -10.67
N GLU A 248 0.83 22.80 -10.06
CA GLU A 248 -0.03 23.93 -10.51
C GLU A 248 0.71 25.27 -10.37
N LYS A 249 1.37 25.51 -9.24
CA LYS A 249 2.19 26.72 -9.04
C LYS A 249 3.32 26.81 -10.06
N PHE A 250 3.98 25.69 -10.35
CA PHE A 250 5.05 25.65 -11.34
C PHE A 250 4.53 25.94 -12.76
N ALA A 251 3.47 25.24 -13.18
CA ALA A 251 2.84 25.44 -14.49
C ALA A 251 2.40 26.89 -14.70
N THR A 252 1.76 27.48 -13.68
CA THR A 252 1.33 28.90 -13.71
C THR A 252 2.52 29.84 -13.80
N LYS A 253 3.61 29.58 -13.05
CA LYS A 253 4.80 30.42 -13.03
C LYS A 253 5.50 30.50 -14.39
N ILE A 254 5.52 29.39 -15.12
CA ILE A 254 6.19 29.32 -16.45
C ILE A 254 5.19 29.41 -17.62
N ASP A 255 3.91 29.68 -17.33
CA ASP A 255 2.80 29.77 -18.30
C ASP A 255 2.79 28.60 -19.29
N THR A 256 2.76 27.37 -18.73
CA THR A 256 2.95 26.15 -19.52
C THR A 256 1.80 25.19 -19.33
N PRO A 257 1.18 24.71 -20.43
CA PRO A 257 0.07 23.78 -20.37
C PRO A 257 0.50 22.40 -19.80
N VAL A 258 -0.45 21.76 -19.10
CA VAL A 258 -0.28 20.46 -18.45
C VAL A 258 -1.16 19.41 -19.13
N LEU A 259 -0.51 18.34 -19.59
CA LEU A 259 -1.12 17.12 -20.07
C LEU A 259 -0.99 16.02 -19.02
N ASN A 260 -2.01 15.23 -18.82
CA ASN A 260 -2.01 14.15 -17.82
C ASN A 260 -1.98 12.77 -18.48
N THR A 261 -1.26 11.84 -17.85
CA THR A 261 -1.50 10.42 -18.09
C THR A 261 -2.86 10.01 -17.51
N LEU A 262 -3.33 8.78 -17.78
CA LEU A 262 -4.52 8.24 -17.14
C LEU A 262 -4.41 8.29 -15.60
N MET A 263 -3.27 7.87 -15.04
CA MET A 263 -3.00 7.90 -13.60
C MET A 263 -2.69 9.30 -13.05
N GLY A 264 -2.42 10.26 -13.92
CA GLY A 264 -2.21 11.66 -13.57
C GLY A 264 -3.50 12.51 -13.62
N LEU A 265 -4.64 11.92 -13.97
CA LEU A 265 -5.90 12.66 -13.97
C LEU A 265 -6.21 13.19 -12.57
N GLY A 266 -6.40 14.50 -12.47
CA GLY A 266 -6.61 15.20 -11.20
C GLY A 266 -5.37 15.92 -10.66
N ASN A 267 -4.19 15.78 -11.27
CA ASN A 267 -2.99 16.53 -10.89
C ASN A 267 -3.12 18.05 -11.05
N ILE A 268 -4.04 18.50 -11.90
CA ILE A 268 -4.43 19.90 -12.07
C ILE A 268 -5.95 19.96 -12.24
N ASP A 269 -6.58 21.02 -11.72
CA ASP A 269 -8.03 21.20 -11.87
C ASP A 269 -8.39 21.30 -13.38
N ARG A 270 -9.40 20.55 -13.80
CA ARG A 270 -9.90 20.55 -15.18
C ARG A 270 -10.40 21.92 -15.63
N LYS A 271 -10.75 22.80 -14.70
CA LYS A 271 -11.17 24.19 -14.97
C LYS A 271 -10.00 25.17 -15.11
N ASN A 272 -8.79 24.74 -14.77
CA ASN A 272 -7.60 25.55 -14.94
C ASN A 272 -7.32 25.71 -16.44
N GLU A 273 -7.06 26.93 -16.89
CA GLU A 273 -6.83 27.27 -18.32
C GLU A 273 -5.60 26.54 -18.89
N LEU A 274 -4.65 26.14 -18.05
CA LEU A 274 -3.46 25.36 -18.44
C LEU A 274 -3.74 23.85 -18.53
N SER A 275 -4.93 23.37 -18.12
CA SER A 275 -5.25 21.95 -18.17
C SER A 275 -5.69 21.53 -19.58
N LEU A 276 -4.87 20.73 -20.26
CA LEU A 276 -5.20 20.19 -21.60
C LEU A 276 -5.84 18.78 -21.54
N GLY A 277 -6.08 18.25 -20.34
CA GLY A 277 -6.73 16.95 -20.18
C GLY A 277 -5.77 15.77 -20.25
N MET A 278 -6.21 14.64 -20.83
CA MET A 278 -5.48 13.38 -20.86
C MET A 278 -4.97 13.10 -22.28
N VAL A 279 -3.73 12.59 -22.38
CA VAL A 279 -3.15 12.11 -23.63
C VAL A 279 -3.42 10.64 -23.87
N GLY A 280 -3.25 10.21 -25.11
CA GLY A 280 -3.28 8.82 -25.52
C GLY A 280 -4.56 8.41 -26.25
N MET A 281 -4.79 7.09 -26.37
CA MET A 281 -5.89 6.51 -27.17
C MET A 281 -7.28 7.02 -26.76
N HIS A 282 -7.46 7.33 -25.48
CA HIS A 282 -8.70 7.86 -24.91
C HIS A 282 -8.60 9.35 -24.57
N GLY A 283 -7.56 10.03 -25.04
CA GLY A 283 -7.33 11.44 -24.85
C GLY A 283 -8.27 12.34 -25.65
N SER A 284 -8.19 13.64 -25.42
CA SER A 284 -8.93 14.64 -26.20
C SER A 284 -8.53 14.60 -27.68
N ARG A 285 -9.34 15.22 -28.54
CA ARG A 285 -9.06 15.22 -29.99
C ARG A 285 -7.76 15.99 -30.32
N GLU A 286 -7.47 16.99 -29.57
CA GLU A 286 -6.26 17.80 -29.64
C GLU A 286 -5.04 16.97 -29.22
N ASP A 287 -5.18 16.20 -28.16
CA ASP A 287 -4.11 15.38 -27.57
C ASP A 287 -3.70 14.22 -28.48
N ARG A 288 -4.66 13.60 -29.17
CA ARG A 288 -4.37 12.51 -30.11
C ARG A 288 -3.50 12.93 -31.29
N LYS A 289 -3.44 14.22 -31.59
CA LYS A 289 -2.57 14.77 -32.64
C LYS A 289 -1.19 15.14 -32.16
N SER A 290 -1.00 15.31 -30.85
CA SER A 290 0.30 15.68 -30.26
C SER A 290 1.22 14.48 -30.02
N VAL A 291 0.75 13.25 -30.18
CA VAL A 291 1.48 11.99 -29.93
C VAL A 291 1.94 11.31 -31.23
N VAL A 292 1.78 11.94 -32.38
CA VAL A 292 2.24 11.42 -33.68
C VAL A 292 3.45 12.19 -34.17
#